data_6fae4a9c8f8ed104aeb68352945b5e37
#
_entry.id   6fae4a9c8f8ed104aeb68352945b5e37
#
_cell.length_a   1.000
_cell.length_b   1.000
_cell.length_c   1.000
_cell.angle_alpha   90.00
_cell.angle_beta   90.00
_cell.angle_gamma   90.00
#
_symmetry.space_group_name_H-M   'P 1'
#
loop_
_entity.id
_entity.type
_entity.pdbx_description
1 polymer ?
#
loop_
_entity_poly.entity_id
_entity_poly.type
_entity_poly.pdbx_seq_one_letter_code
_entity_poly.pdbx_strand_id
1 'polypeptide(L)'
;MNKKIILASASPRRRELLTQIGLDFDVVVSETEEKITSTEPAKVVEELSAQKAEAVWGWMHLQTDADSLEKIAATQDYIVIGADTVVACDGKILGKPGTVENAVAMLRMLQGREHEVYTGVTILSSKNGEQRKLTFHEKTAVHFSPMSEEEIREYVATGDPMDKAGAYGIQGFCARYIRGIEGDYNNVVGLPVGRVYQE
;
A
#
# COMPACT_ATOMS: atom_id res chain seq x y z
N MET A 1 11.06 -20.29 16.02
CA MET A 1 11.99 -19.14 15.87
C MET A 1 11.17 -17.94 15.45
N ASN A 2 11.14 -16.85 16.23
CA ASN A 2 10.45 -15.62 15.84
C ASN A 2 11.29 -14.95 14.73
N LYS A 3 10.78 -14.94 13.51
CA LYS A 3 11.37 -14.15 12.43
C LYS A 3 11.08 -12.67 12.72
N LYS A 4 12.06 -11.81 12.49
CA LYS A 4 11.85 -10.36 12.57
C LYS A 4 11.14 -9.89 11.30
N ILE A 5 10.03 -9.17 11.48
CA ILE A 5 9.26 -8.61 10.35
C ILE A 5 9.60 -7.11 10.22
N ILE A 6 9.79 -6.66 8.99
CA ILE A 6 10.08 -5.27 8.66
C ILE A 6 9.07 -4.81 7.60
N LEU A 7 8.34 -3.75 7.93
CA LEU A 7 7.43 -3.10 6.99
C LEU A 7 8.17 -1.99 6.23
N ALA A 8 8.36 -2.19 4.93
CA ALA A 8 8.96 -1.22 4.01
C ALA A 8 7.93 -0.19 3.54
N SER A 9 7.31 0.55 4.47
CA SER A 9 6.26 1.52 4.13
C SER A 9 6.09 2.58 5.21
N ALA A 10 5.93 3.85 4.79
CA ALA A 10 5.57 4.98 5.66
C ALA A 10 4.07 5.02 6.02
N SER A 11 3.22 4.23 5.36
CA SER A 11 1.76 4.29 5.52
C SER A 11 1.31 3.93 6.94
N PRO A 12 0.63 4.83 7.67
CA PRO A 12 0.10 4.52 8.99
C PRO A 12 -0.98 3.41 8.93
N ARG A 13 -1.79 3.40 7.88
CA ARG A 13 -2.84 2.38 7.68
C ARG A 13 -2.28 0.96 7.57
N ARG A 14 -1.15 0.78 6.87
CA ARG A 14 -0.48 -0.52 6.77
C ARG A 14 0.08 -0.99 8.12
N ARG A 15 0.59 -0.05 8.93
CA ARG A 15 1.03 -0.34 10.31
C ARG A 15 -0.15 -0.81 11.15
N GLU A 16 -1.26 -0.08 11.12
CA GLU A 16 -2.49 -0.44 11.83
C GLU A 16 -2.99 -1.84 11.45
N LEU A 17 -3.01 -2.16 10.16
CA LEU A 17 -3.44 -3.47 9.67
C LEU A 17 -2.54 -4.62 10.14
N LEU A 18 -1.21 -4.46 10.13
CA LEU A 18 -0.29 -5.47 10.68
C LEU A 18 -0.44 -5.62 12.19
N THR A 19 -0.61 -4.50 12.92
CA THR A 19 -0.88 -4.51 14.36
C THR A 19 -2.20 -5.20 14.68
N GLN A 20 -3.25 -4.95 13.87
CA GLN A 20 -4.57 -5.57 14.03
C GLN A 20 -4.53 -7.09 13.99
N ILE A 21 -3.65 -7.67 13.16
CA ILE A 21 -3.47 -9.13 13.08
C ILE A 21 -2.43 -9.68 14.06
N GLY A 22 -1.94 -8.84 15.00
CA GLY A 22 -1.06 -9.27 16.08
C GLY A 22 0.39 -9.52 15.68
N LEU A 23 0.86 -8.98 14.56
CA LEU A 23 2.25 -9.07 14.15
C LEU A 23 3.09 -7.99 14.85
N ASP A 24 4.26 -8.39 15.33
CA ASP A 24 5.31 -7.50 15.81
C ASP A 24 6.29 -7.21 14.67
N PHE A 25 6.54 -5.93 14.37
CA PHE A 25 7.35 -5.51 13.24
C PHE A 25 8.03 -4.16 13.48
N ASP A 26 9.16 -3.97 12.81
CA ASP A 26 9.80 -2.67 12.68
C ASP A 26 9.38 -1.97 11.37
N VAL A 27 9.53 -0.65 11.33
CA VAL A 27 9.26 0.15 10.14
C VAL A 27 10.56 0.73 9.62
N VAL A 28 10.84 0.44 8.35
CA VAL A 28 11.95 1.06 7.60
C VAL A 28 11.40 1.62 6.30
N VAL A 29 11.61 2.91 6.06
CA VAL A 29 11.12 3.58 4.84
C VAL A 29 12.27 3.72 3.85
N SER A 30 12.03 3.33 2.61
CA SER A 30 12.96 3.54 1.50
C SER A 30 12.68 4.91 0.87
N GLU A 31 13.74 5.67 0.58
CA GLU A 31 13.71 6.93 -0.18
C GLU A 31 14.07 6.71 -1.67
N THR A 32 14.00 5.49 -2.16
CA THR A 32 14.34 5.16 -3.54
C THR A 32 13.32 5.79 -4.51
N GLU A 33 13.82 6.37 -5.59
CA GLU A 33 12.99 6.89 -6.68
C GLU A 33 12.20 5.76 -7.33
N GLU A 34 10.87 5.89 -7.34
CA GLU A 34 9.97 4.90 -7.91
C GLU A 34 9.99 4.96 -9.44
N LYS A 35 10.19 3.79 -10.07
CA LYS A 35 10.18 3.65 -11.53
C LYS A 35 9.02 2.76 -11.94
N ILE A 36 8.14 3.30 -12.78
CA ILE A 36 6.98 2.59 -13.35
C ILE A 36 7.29 2.30 -14.80
N THR A 37 7.23 1.02 -15.20
CA THR A 37 7.47 0.58 -16.57
C THR A 37 6.20 0.09 -17.26
N SER A 38 5.16 -0.23 -16.48
CA SER A 38 3.88 -0.72 -16.98
C SER A 38 2.77 0.34 -16.88
N THR A 39 1.74 0.20 -17.69
CA THR A 39 0.48 0.94 -17.59
C THR A 39 -0.67 0.09 -17.05
N GLU A 40 -0.42 -1.18 -16.76
CA GLU A 40 -1.37 -2.13 -16.21
C GLU A 40 -1.38 -2.03 -14.68
N PRO A 41 -2.53 -1.70 -14.02
CA PRO A 41 -2.58 -1.42 -12.58
C PRO A 41 -1.96 -2.53 -11.71
N ALA A 42 -2.25 -3.79 -12.04
CA ALA A 42 -1.70 -4.95 -11.35
C ALA A 42 -0.16 -4.98 -11.40
N LYS A 43 0.41 -4.73 -12.59
CA LYS A 43 1.87 -4.71 -12.77
C LYS A 43 2.52 -3.52 -12.10
N VAL A 44 1.89 -2.34 -12.15
CA VAL A 44 2.38 -1.14 -11.47
C VAL A 44 2.54 -1.38 -9.97
N VAL A 45 1.52 -1.92 -9.30
CA VAL A 45 1.62 -2.16 -7.85
C VAL A 45 2.59 -3.29 -7.50
N GLU A 46 2.74 -4.31 -8.35
CA GLU A 46 3.76 -5.34 -8.19
C GLU A 46 5.18 -4.76 -8.31
N GLU A 47 5.43 -3.92 -9.33
CA GLU A 47 6.71 -3.22 -9.52
C GLU A 47 7.06 -2.32 -8.33
N LEU A 48 6.12 -1.47 -7.89
CA LEU A 48 6.34 -0.53 -6.81
C LEU A 48 6.52 -1.22 -5.45
N SER A 49 5.75 -2.27 -5.17
CA SER A 49 5.91 -3.05 -3.94
C SER A 49 7.28 -3.76 -3.90
N ALA A 50 7.73 -4.29 -5.04
CA ALA A 50 9.03 -4.93 -5.17
C ALA A 50 10.18 -3.94 -4.93
N GLN A 51 10.13 -2.77 -5.58
CA GLN A 51 11.15 -1.74 -5.39
C GLN A 51 11.28 -1.30 -3.93
N LYS A 52 10.17 -1.12 -3.23
CA LYS A 52 10.16 -0.78 -1.79
C LYS A 52 10.79 -1.86 -0.93
N ALA A 53 10.40 -3.12 -1.16
CA ALA A 53 10.95 -4.24 -0.41
C ALA A 53 12.44 -4.44 -0.67
N GLU A 54 12.85 -4.39 -1.94
CA GLU A 54 14.24 -4.60 -2.36
C GLU A 54 15.18 -3.48 -1.89
N ALA A 55 14.70 -2.24 -1.88
CA ALA A 55 15.49 -1.11 -1.38
C ALA A 55 15.79 -1.24 0.12
N VAL A 56 14.78 -1.61 0.94
CA VAL A 56 14.99 -1.88 2.36
C VAL A 56 15.86 -3.10 2.59
N TRP A 57 15.64 -4.17 1.82
CA TRP A 57 16.46 -5.37 1.85
C TRP A 57 17.94 -5.08 1.55
N GLY A 58 18.21 -4.34 0.47
CA GLY A 58 19.56 -3.92 0.11
C GLY A 58 20.24 -3.05 1.14
N TRP A 59 19.48 -2.08 1.70
CA TRP A 59 19.98 -1.21 2.76
C TRP A 59 20.41 -2.02 4.00
N MET A 60 19.63 -3.01 4.41
CA MET A 60 19.98 -3.88 5.56
C MET A 60 21.27 -4.67 5.35
N HIS A 61 21.60 -5.02 4.08
CA HIS A 61 22.82 -5.79 3.76
C HIS A 61 24.05 -4.89 3.56
N LEU A 62 23.86 -3.60 3.26
CA LEU A 62 24.94 -2.66 3.02
C LEU A 62 25.44 -1.96 4.30
N GLN A 63 24.68 -2.00 5.37
CA GLN A 63 25.03 -1.38 6.65
C GLN A 63 26.04 -2.24 7.41
N THR A 64 27.31 -2.22 6.98
CA THR A 64 28.40 -2.99 7.63
C THR A 64 28.92 -2.37 8.94
N ASP A 65 28.46 -1.16 9.33
CA ASP A 65 28.99 -0.41 10.47
C ASP A 65 27.99 -0.03 11.58
N ALA A 66 26.76 -0.53 11.58
CA ALA A 66 25.75 -0.11 12.55
C ALA A 66 25.45 -1.18 13.60
N ASP A 67 25.76 -0.91 14.85
CA ASP A 67 25.75 -1.81 16.02
C ASP A 67 24.46 -2.56 16.36
N SER A 68 23.32 -2.28 15.71
CA SER A 68 22.04 -2.90 16.07
C SER A 68 21.36 -3.69 14.94
N LEU A 69 21.41 -3.24 13.70
CA LEU A 69 20.76 -3.90 12.57
C LEU A 69 21.64 -4.94 11.88
N GLU A 70 22.98 -4.81 11.96
CA GLU A 70 23.93 -5.81 11.48
C GLU A 70 23.81 -7.17 12.16
N LYS A 71 23.56 -7.18 13.47
CA LYS A 71 23.33 -8.42 14.20
C LYS A 71 22.06 -9.14 13.72
N ILE A 72 21.10 -8.40 13.16
CA ILE A 72 19.85 -8.93 12.64
C ILE A 72 20.09 -9.58 11.27
N ALA A 73 20.79 -8.90 10.36
CA ALA A 73 21.03 -9.39 9.01
C ALA A 73 21.97 -10.60 8.97
N ALA A 74 22.94 -10.66 9.91
CA ALA A 74 23.96 -11.73 9.94
C ALA A 74 23.54 -12.97 10.74
N THR A 75 22.56 -12.87 11.63
CA THR A 75 22.26 -13.93 12.62
C THR A 75 20.80 -14.35 12.71
N GLN A 76 19.85 -13.64 12.10
CA GLN A 76 18.41 -13.94 12.22
C GLN A 76 17.72 -14.03 10.83
N ASP A 77 16.81 -15.01 10.73
CA ASP A 77 15.83 -15.06 9.65
C ASP A 77 14.90 -13.86 9.78
N TYR A 78 14.75 -13.04 8.73
CA TYR A 78 13.87 -11.88 8.73
C TYR A 78 12.99 -11.85 7.48
N ILE A 79 11.93 -11.06 7.54
CA ILE A 79 10.95 -10.86 6.48
C ILE A 79 10.83 -9.35 6.22
N VAL A 80 10.93 -8.92 4.97
CA VAL A 80 10.64 -7.54 4.54
C VAL A 80 9.35 -7.55 3.73
N ILE A 81 8.39 -6.72 4.12
CA ILE A 81 7.10 -6.56 3.43
C ILE A 81 7.06 -5.17 2.79
N GLY A 82 7.09 -5.12 1.46
CA GLY A 82 6.81 -3.92 0.67
C GLY A 82 5.40 -3.95 0.12
N ALA A 83 4.72 -2.81 0.07
CA ALA A 83 3.39 -2.72 -0.53
C ALA A 83 3.17 -1.37 -1.22
N ASP A 84 2.35 -1.40 -2.27
CA ASP A 84 1.87 -0.20 -2.95
C ASP A 84 0.40 -0.34 -3.36
N THR A 85 -0.32 0.79 -3.45
CA THR A 85 -1.76 0.81 -3.72
C THR A 85 -2.08 1.89 -4.74
N VAL A 86 -2.86 1.52 -5.76
CA VAL A 86 -3.41 2.44 -6.75
C VAL A 86 -4.91 2.24 -6.93
N VAL A 87 -5.59 3.28 -7.37
CA VAL A 87 -6.98 3.23 -7.84
C VAL A 87 -6.98 3.24 -9.35
N ALA A 88 -7.81 2.41 -9.98
CA ALA A 88 -7.98 2.37 -11.42
C ALA A 88 -9.43 2.64 -11.82
N CYS A 89 -9.63 3.53 -12.78
CA CYS A 89 -10.94 3.86 -13.33
C CYS A 89 -10.80 4.27 -14.80
N ASP A 90 -11.62 3.69 -15.70
CA ASP A 90 -11.62 3.95 -17.14
C ASP A 90 -10.22 3.87 -17.78
N GLY A 91 -9.43 2.87 -17.41
CA GLY A 91 -8.08 2.67 -17.93
C GLY A 91 -7.04 3.69 -17.42
N LYS A 92 -7.39 4.53 -16.44
CA LYS A 92 -6.47 5.46 -15.79
C LYS A 92 -6.09 4.96 -14.43
N ILE A 93 -4.82 5.11 -14.08
CA ILE A 93 -4.29 4.85 -12.75
C ILE A 93 -4.26 6.16 -11.98
N LEU A 94 -4.90 6.18 -10.83
CA LEU A 94 -5.00 7.32 -9.94
C LEU A 94 -4.14 7.07 -8.70
N GLY A 95 -3.02 7.77 -8.61
CA GLY A 95 -2.18 7.83 -7.42
C GLY A 95 -2.69 8.85 -6.40
N LYS A 96 -1.81 9.36 -5.56
CA LYS A 96 -2.12 10.48 -4.65
C LYS A 96 -2.38 11.75 -5.44
N PRO A 97 -3.32 12.60 -5.04
CA PRO A 97 -3.74 13.76 -5.84
C PRO A 97 -2.66 14.86 -5.96
N GLY A 98 -1.82 15.01 -4.95
CA GLY A 98 -0.78 16.06 -4.90
C GLY A 98 -1.32 17.48 -4.72
N THR A 99 -2.46 17.83 -5.34
CA THR A 99 -3.13 19.14 -5.19
C THR A 99 -4.63 18.98 -4.89
N VAL A 100 -5.23 20.03 -4.34
CA VAL A 100 -6.68 20.12 -4.06
C VAL A 100 -7.50 19.95 -5.35
N GLU A 101 -7.08 20.59 -6.44
CA GLU A 101 -7.75 20.54 -7.74
C GLU A 101 -7.77 19.11 -8.29
N ASN A 102 -6.65 18.41 -8.20
CA ASN A 102 -6.55 17.01 -8.61
C ASN A 102 -7.42 16.11 -7.73
N ALA A 103 -7.48 16.35 -6.41
CA ALA A 103 -8.34 15.58 -5.51
C ALA A 103 -9.82 15.74 -5.91
N VAL A 104 -10.27 16.97 -6.17
CA VAL A 104 -11.62 17.24 -6.66
C VAL A 104 -11.88 16.55 -8.01
N ALA A 105 -10.93 16.61 -8.94
CA ALA A 105 -11.06 15.97 -10.24
C ALA A 105 -11.14 14.43 -10.14
N MET A 106 -10.34 13.81 -9.28
CA MET A 106 -10.39 12.37 -9.02
C MET A 106 -11.76 11.97 -8.44
N LEU A 107 -12.25 12.66 -7.42
CA LEU A 107 -13.53 12.36 -6.81
C LEU A 107 -14.72 12.54 -7.77
N ARG A 108 -14.69 13.59 -8.62
CA ARG A 108 -15.67 13.75 -9.72
C ARG A 108 -15.68 12.57 -10.68
N MET A 109 -14.51 11.99 -10.94
CA MET A 109 -14.38 10.83 -11.80
C MET A 109 -14.93 9.56 -11.16
N LEU A 110 -14.75 9.39 -9.84
CA LEU A 110 -15.09 8.16 -9.11
C LEU A 110 -16.54 8.15 -8.59
N GLN A 111 -17.13 9.32 -8.29
CA GLN A 111 -18.46 9.40 -7.67
C GLN A 111 -19.55 8.75 -8.54
N GLY A 112 -20.52 8.09 -7.89
CA GLY A 112 -21.65 7.43 -8.54
C GLY A 112 -21.31 6.22 -9.40
N ARG A 113 -20.06 5.72 -9.34
CA ARG A 113 -19.53 4.69 -10.23
C ARG A 113 -18.81 3.59 -9.49
N GLU A 114 -18.53 2.53 -10.20
CA GLU A 114 -17.58 1.49 -9.82
C GLU A 114 -16.17 1.86 -10.27
N HIS A 115 -15.19 1.53 -9.46
CA HIS A 115 -13.78 1.58 -9.79
C HIS A 115 -13.03 0.47 -9.07
N GLU A 116 -11.77 0.25 -9.41
CA GLU A 116 -10.97 -0.83 -8.87
C GLU A 116 -9.82 -0.29 -8.01
N VAL A 117 -9.53 -0.99 -6.91
CA VAL A 117 -8.36 -0.74 -6.05
C VAL A 117 -7.44 -1.94 -6.14
N TYR A 118 -6.19 -1.69 -6.50
CA TYR A 118 -5.14 -2.69 -6.55
C TYR A 118 -4.11 -2.41 -5.47
N THR A 119 -3.76 -3.41 -4.68
CA THR A 119 -2.60 -3.38 -3.80
C THR A 119 -1.65 -4.50 -4.17
N GLY A 120 -0.42 -4.13 -4.54
CA GLY A 120 0.70 -5.04 -4.72
C GLY A 120 1.43 -5.25 -3.40
N VAL A 121 1.89 -6.47 -3.18
CA VAL A 121 2.70 -6.85 -2.02
C VAL A 121 3.90 -7.66 -2.49
N THR A 122 5.07 -7.32 -1.97
CA THR A 122 6.28 -8.12 -2.13
C THR A 122 6.81 -8.51 -0.76
N ILE A 123 6.98 -9.81 -0.56
CA ILE A 123 7.56 -10.41 0.64
C ILE A 123 8.93 -10.95 0.28
N LEU A 124 9.97 -10.40 0.90
CA LEU A 124 11.32 -10.94 0.85
C LEU A 124 11.60 -11.63 2.18
N SER A 125 12.14 -12.84 2.14
CA SER A 125 12.50 -13.58 3.35
C SER A 125 13.88 -14.19 3.23
N SER A 126 14.62 -14.24 4.33
CA SER A 126 15.84 -15.02 4.49
C SER A 126 15.55 -16.30 5.26
N LYS A 127 16.08 -17.41 4.82
CA LYS A 127 16.08 -18.68 5.55
C LYS A 127 17.35 -19.44 5.25
N ASN A 128 18.17 -19.69 6.28
CA ASN A 128 19.47 -20.40 6.14
C ASN A 128 20.41 -19.74 5.11
N GLY A 129 20.36 -18.39 4.98
CA GLY A 129 21.15 -17.65 4.00
C GLY A 129 20.58 -17.63 2.58
N GLU A 130 19.48 -18.33 2.31
CA GLU A 130 18.79 -18.27 1.02
C GLU A 130 17.69 -17.20 1.04
N GLN A 131 17.73 -16.31 0.06
CA GLN A 131 16.68 -15.31 -0.17
C GLN A 131 15.52 -15.93 -0.96
N ARG A 132 14.30 -15.65 -0.49
CA ARG A 132 13.06 -15.95 -1.23
C ARG A 132 12.30 -14.67 -1.49
N LYS A 133 11.74 -14.55 -2.68
CA LYS A 133 10.89 -13.43 -3.10
C LYS A 133 9.54 -13.96 -3.53
N LEU A 134 8.48 -13.39 -2.97
CA LEU A 134 7.10 -13.57 -3.42
C LEU A 134 6.51 -12.21 -3.73
N THR A 135 5.94 -12.04 -4.92
CA THR A 135 5.22 -10.82 -5.31
C THR A 135 3.84 -11.20 -5.80
N PHE A 136 2.83 -10.50 -5.34
CA PHE A 136 1.45 -10.68 -5.75
C PHE A 136 0.67 -9.36 -5.65
N HIS A 137 -0.52 -9.33 -6.21
CA HIS A 137 -1.47 -8.25 -6.02
C HIS A 137 -2.85 -8.79 -5.62
N GLU A 138 -3.64 -7.93 -4.99
CA GLU A 138 -5.08 -8.11 -4.80
C GLU A 138 -5.84 -6.97 -5.50
N LYS A 139 -7.04 -7.33 -5.98
CA LYS A 139 -7.97 -6.41 -6.63
C LYS A 139 -9.30 -6.42 -5.90
N THR A 140 -9.86 -5.23 -5.65
CA THR A 140 -11.19 -5.04 -5.06
C THR A 140 -11.94 -4.01 -5.86
N ALA A 141 -13.16 -4.32 -6.29
CA ALA A 141 -14.07 -3.34 -6.85
C ALA A 141 -14.74 -2.54 -5.73
N VAL A 142 -14.85 -1.23 -5.92
CA VAL A 142 -15.46 -0.30 -4.95
C VAL A 142 -16.60 0.45 -5.65
N HIS A 143 -17.79 0.44 -5.04
CA HIS A 143 -18.98 1.08 -5.58
C HIS A 143 -19.28 2.38 -4.82
N PHE A 144 -19.14 3.52 -5.49
CA PHE A 144 -19.47 4.82 -4.91
C PHE A 144 -20.94 5.19 -5.14
N SER A 145 -21.54 5.80 -4.12
CA SER A 145 -22.75 6.59 -4.27
C SER A 145 -22.44 7.91 -4.99
N PRO A 146 -23.44 8.55 -5.62
CA PRO A 146 -23.27 9.90 -6.14
C PRO A 146 -22.85 10.89 -5.05
N MET A 147 -22.00 11.84 -5.41
CA MET A 147 -21.58 12.98 -4.59
C MET A 147 -21.87 14.27 -5.34
N SER A 148 -22.44 15.26 -4.65
CA SER A 148 -22.56 16.61 -5.20
C SER A 148 -21.20 17.32 -5.22
N GLU A 149 -21.12 18.40 -5.98
CA GLU A 149 -19.91 19.23 -6.05
C GLU A 149 -19.55 19.83 -4.68
N GLU A 150 -20.56 20.17 -3.88
CA GLU A 150 -20.40 20.70 -2.52
C GLU A 150 -19.80 19.64 -1.59
N GLU A 151 -20.35 18.42 -1.58
CA GLU A 151 -19.86 17.31 -0.77
C GLU A 151 -18.41 16.90 -1.14
N ILE A 152 -18.06 16.94 -2.44
CA ILE A 152 -16.68 16.70 -2.89
C ILE A 152 -15.74 17.75 -2.29
N ARG A 153 -16.11 19.04 -2.37
CA ARG A 153 -15.28 20.13 -1.85
C ARG A 153 -15.18 20.10 -0.33
N GLU A 154 -16.26 19.82 0.38
CA GLU A 154 -16.25 19.63 1.83
C GLU A 154 -15.28 18.51 2.23
N TYR A 155 -15.36 17.37 1.55
CA TYR A 155 -14.45 16.25 1.84
C TYR A 155 -13.00 16.62 1.57
N VAL A 156 -12.71 17.24 0.44
CA VAL A 156 -11.35 17.66 0.11
C VAL A 156 -10.80 18.70 1.10
N ALA A 157 -11.66 19.60 1.60
CA ALA A 157 -11.28 20.59 2.59
C ALA A 157 -10.86 20.00 3.96
N THR A 158 -11.25 18.76 4.26
CA THR A 158 -10.78 18.05 5.47
C THR A 158 -9.28 17.70 5.41
N GLY A 159 -8.66 17.70 4.24
CA GLY A 159 -7.29 17.25 4.03
C GLY A 159 -7.13 15.72 4.00
N ASP A 160 -8.15 14.95 4.41
CA ASP A 160 -8.14 13.48 4.45
C ASP A 160 -7.79 12.82 3.10
N PRO A 161 -8.23 13.33 1.92
CA PRO A 161 -7.91 12.76 0.62
C PRO A 161 -6.44 12.79 0.22
N MET A 162 -5.66 13.72 0.76
CA MET A 162 -4.39 14.16 0.16
C MET A 162 -3.28 13.11 0.19
N ASP A 163 -3.32 12.17 1.10
CA ASP A 163 -2.32 11.10 1.24
C ASP A 163 -2.78 9.75 0.64
N LYS A 164 -3.91 9.74 -0.09
CA LYS A 164 -4.58 8.52 -0.55
C LYS A 164 -4.66 8.43 -2.07
N ALA A 165 -4.41 7.24 -2.62
CA ALA A 165 -4.65 6.94 -4.01
C ALA A 165 -6.15 7.16 -4.37
N GLY A 166 -6.43 7.78 -5.52
CA GLY A 166 -7.79 8.13 -5.93
C GLY A 166 -8.46 9.21 -5.08
N ALA A 167 -7.70 9.87 -4.19
CA ALA A 167 -8.17 10.94 -3.32
C ALA A 167 -9.32 10.54 -2.37
N TYR A 168 -9.34 9.29 -1.88
CA TYR A 168 -10.32 8.88 -0.87
C TYR A 168 -9.80 7.75 0.03
N GLY A 169 -10.42 7.61 1.21
CA GLY A 169 -10.22 6.47 2.10
C GLY A 169 -11.52 5.76 2.40
N ILE A 170 -11.53 4.42 2.37
CA ILE A 170 -12.70 3.62 2.74
C ILE A 170 -13.05 3.77 4.22
N GLN A 171 -12.05 4.13 5.04
CA GLN A 171 -12.20 4.46 6.45
C GLN A 171 -12.56 5.95 6.62
N GLY A 172 -13.17 6.32 7.72
CA GLY A 172 -13.42 7.71 8.06
C GLY A 172 -14.55 8.36 7.26
N PHE A 173 -14.36 9.64 6.90
CA PHE A 173 -15.43 10.49 6.35
C PHE A 173 -16.03 9.97 5.04
N CYS A 174 -15.20 9.47 4.13
CA CYS A 174 -15.63 8.99 2.82
C CYS A 174 -16.46 7.69 2.87
N ALA A 175 -16.43 6.96 3.98
CA ALA A 175 -17.20 5.72 4.14
C ALA A 175 -18.70 5.91 3.85
N ARG A 176 -19.27 7.11 4.08
CA ARG A 176 -20.67 7.45 3.80
C ARG A 176 -21.05 7.37 2.32
N TYR A 177 -20.07 7.45 1.44
CA TYR A 177 -20.27 7.41 -0.01
C TYR A 177 -19.92 6.05 -0.61
N ILE A 178 -19.44 5.10 0.18
CA ILE A 178 -19.12 3.75 -0.29
C ILE A 178 -20.33 2.85 -0.05
N ARG A 179 -20.98 2.47 -1.16
CA ARG A 179 -22.20 1.65 -1.15
C ARG A 179 -21.89 0.16 -0.92
N GLY A 180 -20.70 -0.28 -1.36
CA GLY A 180 -20.26 -1.66 -1.24
C GLY A 180 -18.92 -1.92 -1.90
N ILE A 181 -18.39 -3.09 -1.67
CA ILE A 181 -17.15 -3.59 -2.30
C ILE A 181 -17.33 -5.04 -2.74
N GLU A 182 -16.58 -5.45 -3.75
CA GLU A 182 -16.43 -6.84 -4.16
C GLU A 182 -14.94 -7.20 -4.09
N GLY A 183 -14.56 -7.97 -3.06
CA GLY A 183 -13.18 -8.33 -2.76
C GLY A 183 -12.78 -8.07 -1.31
N ASP A 184 -11.49 -7.86 -1.07
CA ASP A 184 -10.92 -7.67 0.28
C ASP A 184 -10.98 -6.20 0.70
N TYR A 185 -11.62 -5.94 1.85
CA TYR A 185 -11.66 -4.62 2.50
C TYR A 185 -10.26 -4.10 2.85
N ASN A 186 -9.41 -4.97 3.41
CA ASN A 186 -8.07 -4.59 3.83
C ASN A 186 -7.17 -4.25 2.63
N ASN A 187 -7.43 -4.85 1.46
CA ASN A 187 -6.83 -4.44 0.19
C ASN A 187 -7.14 -2.98 -0.12
N VAL A 188 -8.39 -2.53 0.04
CA VAL A 188 -8.79 -1.13 -0.19
C VAL A 188 -8.15 -0.19 0.83
N VAL A 189 -8.00 -0.62 2.09
CA VAL A 189 -7.26 0.15 3.11
C VAL A 189 -5.77 0.30 2.75
N GLY A 190 -5.19 -0.71 2.08
CA GLY A 190 -3.83 -0.63 1.53
C GLY A 190 -2.90 -1.81 1.83
N LEU A 191 -3.40 -2.91 2.43
CA LEU A 191 -2.65 -4.15 2.63
C LEU A 191 -3.61 -5.34 2.83
N PRO A 192 -3.66 -6.33 1.92
CA PRO A 192 -4.52 -7.51 2.04
C PRO A 192 -3.97 -8.48 3.10
N VAL A 193 -4.13 -8.12 4.39
CA VAL A 193 -3.49 -8.80 5.53
C VAL A 193 -3.88 -10.27 5.65
N GLY A 194 -5.08 -10.65 5.21
CA GLY A 194 -5.50 -12.06 5.18
C GLY A 194 -4.57 -12.90 4.32
N ARG A 195 -4.26 -12.43 3.10
CA ARG A 195 -3.33 -13.11 2.19
C ARG A 195 -1.89 -12.98 2.67
N VAL A 196 -1.47 -11.80 3.12
CA VAL A 196 -0.11 -11.59 3.67
C VAL A 196 0.20 -12.57 4.80
N TYR A 197 -0.78 -12.88 5.65
CA TYR A 197 -0.60 -13.81 6.76
C TYR A 197 -0.49 -15.27 6.30
N GLN A 198 -1.15 -15.64 5.20
CA GLN A 198 -1.12 -17.01 4.66
C GLN A 198 0.19 -17.34 3.91
N GLU A 199 0.79 -16.35 3.27
CA GLU A 199 2.05 -16.51 2.51
C GLU A 199 3.27 -16.50 3.44
#